data_38d01f14e1eaceaa32b825b56b58ce0f
#
_entry.id   38d01f14e1eaceaa32b825b56b58ce0f
#
_cell.length_a   1.000
_cell.length_b   1.000
_cell.length_c   1.000
_cell.angle_alpha   90.00
_cell.angle_beta   90.00
_cell.angle_gamma   90.00
#
_symmetry.space_group_name_H-M   'P 1'
#
loop_
_entity.id
_entity.type
_entity.pdbx_description
1 polymer ?
#
loop_
_entity_poly.entity_id
_entity_poly.type
_entity_poly.pdbx_seq_one_letter_code
_entity_poly.pdbx_strand_id
1 'polypeptide(L)'
;LPRFYIADVSKNKFTNEQEIIQLNKKLAKKPITKSEVLVWKGYKNEEVTGILYYPENYEVGKKYPLILSIHGGPAGVDTDMWSERWSTYPNILAQRGAFVLKPNYHGSSNHGLSFVESIKGNYYEPELEDITKAIDLLANKGMIDTNQLGTMGWSNGAILTTMLTVRYPDMFKFAAPGAGDVNWTSDYGTCRFGVSFDQSYFGGAPWDDLNGKFYNENYIIKSPLFEIEKIKTPTIIFHGSEDRAVPRDQGWEYYRGLQQVGKTPVKFLWFPGQPHGLGKITHQLRKMNEELAWIDTYLFNKPSTKNETFKKDSPFAQLLKIEKVNITKNGNFGKVFNSTLIPETVSVKKDSIEIGRFEVTNAQFKAFNPEFNFEAGMDNYPVVTTKEDALKYVKWLSNLTGKKYRLPTSEEGKNLHKLAHKAAAKENTLNYWAGYPITIDEISEFNKKVQELKSHLFKKVGKNKATKVGDAEIYDLGGNVAEYFDDGIYGYSAYDFYDVNNNDLITSKYVGIRVIKE
;
A
#
# COMPACT_ATOMS: atom_id res chain seq x y z
N LEU A 1 -27.58 8.33 8.94
CA LEU A 1 -26.97 7.11 9.48
C LEU A 1 -27.91 5.93 9.28
N PRO A 2 -27.38 4.72 8.95
CA PRO A 2 -28.22 3.56 8.67
C PRO A 2 -29.13 3.19 9.85
N ARG A 3 -30.40 2.97 9.55
CA ARG A 3 -31.41 2.49 10.50
C ARG A 3 -32.19 1.37 9.84
N PHE A 4 -32.63 0.43 10.64
CA PHE A 4 -33.48 -0.66 10.18
C PHE A 4 -34.87 -0.47 10.79
N TYR A 5 -35.90 -0.60 9.95
CA TYR A 5 -37.28 -0.48 10.34
C TYR A 5 -38.03 -1.77 10.02
N ILE A 6 -39.04 -2.05 10.79
CA ILE A 6 -40.10 -2.99 10.45
C ILE A 6 -41.39 -2.18 10.19
N ALA A 7 -42.14 -2.55 9.19
CA ALA A 7 -43.41 -1.90 8.87
C ALA A 7 -44.36 -2.91 8.28
N ASP A 8 -45.66 -2.66 8.45
CA ASP A 8 -46.73 -3.38 7.77
C ASP A 8 -46.85 -2.84 6.34
N VAL A 9 -47.12 -3.73 5.38
CA VAL A 9 -47.39 -3.35 3.98
C VAL A 9 -48.83 -3.59 3.64
N SER A 10 -49.55 -2.52 3.33
CA SER A 10 -50.93 -2.59 2.88
C SER A 10 -51.16 -1.64 1.69
N LYS A 11 -51.73 -2.15 0.61
CA LYS A 11 -52.06 -1.37 -0.61
C LYS A 11 -50.92 -0.47 -1.09
N ASN A 12 -49.68 -1.02 -1.16
CA ASN A 12 -48.45 -0.32 -1.55
C ASN A 12 -48.06 0.86 -0.63
N LYS A 13 -48.50 0.85 0.61
CA LYS A 13 -48.08 1.82 1.64
C LYS A 13 -47.45 1.10 2.83
N PHE A 14 -46.42 1.70 3.39
CA PHE A 14 -45.88 1.31 4.67
C PHE A 14 -46.71 1.95 5.79
N THR A 15 -47.08 1.15 6.79
CA THR A 15 -47.80 1.58 7.99
C THR A 15 -47.16 0.94 9.21
N ASN A 16 -47.38 1.52 10.40
CA ASN A 16 -46.84 1.03 11.65
C ASN A 16 -45.32 0.88 11.63
N GLU A 17 -44.58 1.83 11.06
CA GLU A 17 -43.13 1.82 11.01
C GLU A 17 -42.54 1.90 12.41
N GLN A 18 -41.66 0.94 12.73
CA GLN A 18 -40.93 0.90 14.00
C GLN A 18 -39.44 0.78 13.71
N GLU A 19 -38.62 1.68 14.30
CA GLU A 19 -37.18 1.56 14.27
C GLU A 19 -36.72 0.40 15.16
N ILE A 20 -36.05 -0.62 14.57
CA ILE A 20 -35.55 -1.79 15.27
C ILE A 20 -34.12 -1.55 15.72
N ILE A 21 -33.27 -1.07 14.81
CA ILE A 21 -31.83 -0.88 15.04
C ILE A 21 -31.39 0.45 14.43
N GLN A 22 -30.70 1.24 15.20
CA GLN A 22 -29.89 2.37 14.74
C GLN A 22 -28.42 2.02 14.87
N LEU A 23 -27.73 1.92 13.75
CA LEU A 23 -26.27 1.73 13.74
C LEU A 23 -25.56 3.04 14.10
N ASN A 24 -24.38 2.90 14.71
CA ASN A 24 -23.49 4.04 14.97
C ASN A 24 -24.14 5.20 15.76
N LYS A 25 -24.94 4.91 16.79
CA LYS A 25 -25.63 5.93 17.62
C LYS A 25 -24.71 7.06 18.12
N LYS A 26 -23.43 6.77 18.38
CA LYS A 26 -22.45 7.79 18.78
C LYS A 26 -22.14 8.78 17.66
N LEU A 27 -22.13 8.33 16.39
CA LEU A 27 -21.92 9.19 15.23
C LEU A 27 -23.15 10.07 14.94
N ALA A 28 -24.34 9.63 15.33
CA ALA A 28 -25.57 10.44 15.16
C ALA A 28 -25.53 11.77 15.93
N LYS A 29 -24.63 11.88 16.91
CA LYS A 29 -24.40 13.12 17.69
C LYS A 29 -23.28 14.00 17.13
N LYS A 30 -22.59 13.56 16.08
CA LYS A 30 -21.56 14.33 15.42
C LYS A 30 -22.16 15.21 14.33
N PRO A 31 -21.56 16.37 14.07
CA PRO A 31 -22.02 17.22 12.97
C PRO A 31 -21.86 16.47 11.63
N ILE A 32 -22.89 16.61 10.80
CA ILE A 32 -22.89 16.13 9.41
C ILE A 32 -23.00 17.38 8.55
N THR A 33 -22.13 17.49 7.55
CA THR A 33 -22.16 18.63 6.65
C THR A 33 -23.37 18.58 5.73
N LYS A 34 -23.87 19.75 5.31
CA LYS A 34 -24.94 19.83 4.32
C LYS A 34 -24.49 19.20 3.01
N SER A 35 -25.37 18.42 2.37
CA SER A 35 -25.24 17.96 0.99
C SER A 35 -26.45 18.32 0.17
N GLU A 36 -26.28 18.37 -1.14
CA GLU A 36 -27.37 18.53 -2.09
C GLU A 36 -27.04 17.85 -3.42
N VAL A 37 -28.06 17.50 -4.18
CA VAL A 37 -27.93 17.08 -5.57
C VAL A 37 -27.68 18.32 -6.42
N LEU A 38 -26.48 18.39 -7.01
CA LEU A 38 -26.14 19.41 -7.99
C LEU A 38 -26.50 18.92 -9.38
N VAL A 39 -27.12 19.79 -10.20
CA VAL A 39 -27.47 19.50 -11.59
C VAL A 39 -26.83 20.55 -12.48
N TRP A 40 -26.23 20.12 -13.59
CA TRP A 40 -25.61 21.04 -14.58
C TRP A 40 -25.72 20.49 -16.00
N LYS A 41 -25.37 21.34 -16.96
CA LYS A 41 -25.27 20.94 -18.37
C LYS A 41 -23.82 20.55 -18.68
N GLY A 42 -23.61 19.28 -18.98
CA GLY A 42 -22.32 18.67 -19.28
C GLY A 42 -22.06 18.53 -20.78
N TYR A 43 -21.42 17.44 -21.15
CA TYR A 43 -21.11 17.08 -22.54
C TYR A 43 -22.37 17.15 -23.41
N LYS A 44 -22.21 17.70 -24.62
CA LYS A 44 -23.33 17.93 -25.57
C LYS A 44 -24.54 18.64 -24.95
N ASN A 45 -24.34 19.41 -23.89
CA ASN A 45 -25.40 20.10 -23.18
C ASN A 45 -26.46 19.16 -22.55
N GLU A 46 -26.07 17.90 -22.31
CA GLU A 46 -26.89 16.93 -21.58
C GLU A 46 -26.91 17.23 -20.08
N GLU A 47 -27.92 16.74 -19.38
CA GLU A 47 -28.04 16.93 -17.94
C GLU A 47 -27.16 15.94 -17.20
N VAL A 48 -26.32 16.45 -16.34
CA VAL A 48 -25.40 15.70 -15.48
C VAL A 48 -25.74 16.01 -14.03
N THR A 49 -25.61 15.02 -13.16
CA THR A 49 -25.87 15.18 -11.73
C THR A 49 -24.64 14.85 -10.90
N GLY A 50 -24.62 15.30 -9.67
CA GLY A 50 -23.60 14.95 -8.69
C GLY A 50 -24.05 15.32 -7.29
N ILE A 51 -23.29 14.89 -6.29
CA ILE A 51 -23.56 15.25 -4.89
C ILE A 51 -22.52 16.28 -4.45
N LEU A 52 -23.00 17.45 -4.06
CA LEU A 52 -22.16 18.53 -3.54
C LEU A 52 -22.28 18.59 -2.01
N TYR A 53 -21.16 18.39 -1.32
CA TYR A 53 -21.05 18.57 0.14
C TYR A 53 -20.48 19.96 0.44
N TYR A 54 -21.08 20.65 1.39
CA TYR A 54 -20.71 22.00 1.80
C TYR A 54 -19.66 22.00 2.91
N PRO A 55 -18.72 22.95 2.94
CA PRO A 55 -17.86 23.15 4.10
C PRO A 55 -18.70 23.30 5.38
N GLU A 56 -18.23 22.76 6.51
CA GLU A 56 -18.97 22.77 7.79
C GLU A 56 -19.43 24.20 8.20
N ASN A 57 -18.59 25.20 7.97
CA ASN A 57 -18.88 26.59 8.30
C ASN A 57 -19.02 27.43 7.02
N TYR A 58 -19.86 26.96 6.09
CA TYR A 58 -20.10 27.68 4.84
C TYR A 58 -20.82 29.02 5.06
N GLU A 59 -20.24 30.06 4.49
CA GLU A 59 -20.77 31.43 4.47
C GLU A 59 -21.00 31.87 3.02
N VAL A 60 -22.20 32.37 2.72
CA VAL A 60 -22.52 32.88 1.38
C VAL A 60 -21.60 34.06 1.02
N GLY A 61 -21.09 34.02 -0.22
CA GLY A 61 -20.17 35.04 -0.72
C GLY A 61 -18.70 34.82 -0.42
N LYS A 62 -18.37 33.81 0.38
CA LYS A 62 -17.00 33.38 0.61
C LYS A 62 -16.64 32.21 -0.31
N LYS A 63 -15.42 32.24 -0.87
CA LYS A 63 -14.89 31.18 -1.72
C LYS A 63 -14.14 30.15 -0.90
N TYR A 64 -14.30 28.87 -1.26
CA TYR A 64 -13.69 27.72 -0.57
C TYR A 64 -12.93 26.83 -1.55
N PRO A 65 -11.96 26.04 -1.08
CA PRO A 65 -11.39 24.97 -1.87
C PRO A 65 -12.44 23.97 -2.38
N LEU A 66 -12.18 23.33 -3.52
CA LEU A 66 -13.00 22.23 -4.03
C LEU A 66 -12.16 20.96 -4.14
N ILE A 67 -12.72 19.85 -3.67
CA ILE A 67 -12.17 18.50 -3.86
C ILE A 67 -13.14 17.71 -4.74
N LEU A 68 -12.65 17.21 -5.85
CA LEU A 68 -13.37 16.23 -6.68
C LEU A 68 -13.15 14.83 -6.08
N SER A 69 -14.20 14.12 -5.73
CA SER A 69 -14.17 12.73 -5.27
C SER A 69 -14.85 11.86 -6.31
N ILE A 70 -14.08 11.35 -7.26
CA ILE A 70 -14.57 10.71 -8.47
C ILE A 70 -14.76 9.21 -8.23
N HIS A 71 -15.98 8.70 -8.52
CA HIS A 71 -16.27 7.27 -8.36
C HIS A 71 -15.65 6.41 -9.45
N GLY A 72 -15.51 5.13 -9.15
CA GLY A 72 -15.06 4.11 -10.10
C GLY A 72 -16.20 3.49 -10.92
N GLY A 73 -15.84 2.53 -11.75
CA GLY A 73 -16.79 1.82 -12.58
C GLY A 73 -16.25 1.55 -13.98
N PRO A 74 -16.53 2.39 -15.02
CA PRO A 74 -17.15 3.73 -15.05
C PRO A 74 -18.64 3.79 -14.68
N ALA A 75 -19.38 2.69 -14.81
CA ALA A 75 -20.83 2.64 -14.56
C ALA A 75 -21.22 2.69 -13.06
N GLY A 76 -20.37 3.23 -12.19
CA GLY A 76 -20.75 3.59 -10.82
C GLY A 76 -21.78 4.71 -10.78
N VAL A 77 -22.31 5.01 -9.60
CA VAL A 77 -23.19 6.17 -9.36
C VAL A 77 -23.09 6.60 -7.90
N ASP A 78 -23.01 7.88 -7.69
CA ASP A 78 -23.10 8.50 -6.37
C ASP A 78 -24.51 9.03 -6.14
N THR A 79 -25.12 8.64 -5.03
CA THR A 79 -26.46 9.03 -4.62
C THR A 79 -26.42 9.85 -3.35
N ASP A 80 -27.47 10.63 -3.08
CA ASP A 80 -27.61 11.42 -1.85
C ASP A 80 -27.91 10.51 -0.64
N MET A 81 -26.86 9.82 -0.20
CA MET A 81 -26.91 8.93 0.94
C MET A 81 -25.62 8.99 1.76
N TRP A 82 -25.67 8.55 3.00
CA TRP A 82 -24.46 8.41 3.81
C TRP A 82 -23.50 7.39 3.19
N SER A 83 -22.33 7.84 2.77
CA SER A 83 -21.35 7.01 2.04
C SER A 83 -19.90 7.15 2.53
N GLU A 84 -19.72 7.36 3.84
CA GLU A 84 -18.37 7.44 4.43
C GLU A 84 -17.70 6.08 4.45
N ARG A 85 -16.58 5.94 3.74
CA ARG A 85 -15.74 4.74 3.69
C ARG A 85 -14.31 5.11 3.29
N TRP A 86 -13.39 4.21 3.44
CA TRP A 86 -11.96 4.43 3.19
C TRP A 86 -11.62 4.99 1.79
N SER A 87 -12.41 4.69 0.77
CA SER A 87 -12.23 5.17 -0.61
C SER A 87 -12.93 6.51 -0.90
N THR A 88 -13.91 6.89 -0.09
CA THR A 88 -14.65 8.14 -0.24
C THR A 88 -15.22 8.57 1.13
N TYR A 89 -14.89 9.77 1.58
CA TYR A 89 -15.25 10.30 2.90
C TYR A 89 -15.54 11.81 2.84
N PRO A 90 -16.58 12.18 2.09
CA PRO A 90 -16.87 13.59 1.77
C PRO A 90 -17.13 14.45 3.01
N ASN A 91 -17.80 13.93 4.06
CA ASN A 91 -18.04 14.71 5.27
C ASN A 91 -16.73 15.07 6.00
N ILE A 92 -15.76 14.16 6.07
CA ILE A 92 -14.46 14.42 6.69
C ILE A 92 -13.70 15.52 5.93
N LEU A 93 -13.77 15.53 4.61
CA LEU A 93 -13.15 16.55 3.77
C LEU A 93 -13.89 17.90 3.88
N ALA A 94 -15.20 17.86 3.89
CA ALA A 94 -16.03 19.07 4.05
C ALA A 94 -15.85 19.72 5.43
N GLN A 95 -15.69 18.94 6.50
CA GLN A 95 -15.34 19.44 7.83
C GLN A 95 -13.94 20.10 7.89
N ARG A 96 -13.06 19.78 6.93
CA ARG A 96 -11.78 20.48 6.77
C ARG A 96 -11.89 21.84 6.08
N GLY A 97 -13.05 22.19 5.59
CA GLY A 97 -13.33 23.50 4.99
C GLY A 97 -13.29 23.52 3.46
N ALA A 98 -13.47 22.39 2.78
CA ALA A 98 -13.61 22.31 1.33
C ALA A 98 -15.03 21.96 0.92
N PHE A 99 -15.46 22.43 -0.25
CA PHE A 99 -16.53 21.77 -0.99
C PHE A 99 -16.02 20.41 -1.46
N VAL A 100 -16.89 19.40 -1.46
CA VAL A 100 -16.58 18.11 -2.07
C VAL A 100 -17.65 17.79 -3.10
N LEU A 101 -17.24 17.65 -4.35
CA LEU A 101 -18.15 17.25 -5.44
C LEU A 101 -17.90 15.79 -5.82
N LYS A 102 -18.98 15.02 -5.85
CA LYS A 102 -19.03 13.65 -6.36
C LYS A 102 -19.82 13.64 -7.67
N PRO A 103 -19.16 13.78 -8.84
CA PRO A 103 -19.86 13.87 -10.11
C PRO A 103 -20.30 12.51 -10.63
N ASN A 104 -21.51 12.41 -11.17
CA ASN A 104 -22.00 11.28 -11.97
C ASN A 104 -21.80 11.62 -13.46
N TYR A 105 -20.55 11.55 -13.90
CA TYR A 105 -20.11 11.88 -15.25
C TYR A 105 -20.67 10.90 -16.29
N HIS A 106 -20.66 11.25 -17.58
CA HIS A 106 -21.01 10.34 -18.66
C HIS A 106 -20.31 8.99 -18.52
N GLY A 107 -21.02 7.91 -18.69
CA GLY A 107 -20.58 6.55 -18.33
C GLY A 107 -21.19 6.05 -17.03
N SER A 108 -21.68 6.94 -16.13
CA SER A 108 -22.33 6.57 -14.88
C SER A 108 -23.69 5.93 -15.09
N SER A 109 -24.09 5.05 -14.18
CA SER A 109 -25.43 4.47 -14.14
C SER A 109 -26.50 5.51 -13.72
N ASN A 110 -27.77 5.11 -13.78
CA ASN A 110 -28.94 5.88 -13.33
C ASN A 110 -29.38 7.05 -14.25
N HIS A 111 -28.74 7.20 -15.42
CA HIS A 111 -29.11 8.16 -16.45
C HIS A 111 -29.60 7.49 -17.77
N GLY A 112 -29.79 6.16 -17.74
CA GLY A 112 -30.13 5.37 -18.92
C GLY A 112 -28.91 4.78 -19.64
N LEU A 113 -29.18 3.80 -20.53
CA LEU A 113 -28.14 3.04 -21.22
C LEU A 113 -27.31 3.93 -22.16
N SER A 114 -27.92 4.86 -22.85
CA SER A 114 -27.23 5.79 -23.76
C SER A 114 -26.17 6.62 -23.04
N PHE A 115 -26.44 7.03 -21.81
CA PHE A 115 -25.49 7.76 -20.98
C PHE A 115 -24.32 6.88 -20.54
N VAL A 116 -24.60 5.62 -20.18
CA VAL A 116 -23.54 4.65 -19.82
C VAL A 116 -22.64 4.36 -21.02
N GLU A 117 -23.21 4.23 -22.21
CA GLU A 117 -22.47 3.86 -23.43
C GLU A 117 -21.82 5.04 -24.16
N SER A 118 -22.13 6.28 -23.77
CA SER A 118 -21.66 7.51 -24.42
C SER A 118 -20.14 7.66 -24.47
N ILE A 119 -19.44 7.02 -23.54
CA ILE A 119 -17.96 7.03 -23.45
C ILE A 119 -17.27 6.01 -24.35
N LYS A 120 -18.02 5.06 -24.95
CA LYS A 120 -17.46 4.11 -25.92
C LYS A 120 -16.92 4.84 -27.16
N GLY A 121 -15.66 4.59 -27.48
CA GLY A 121 -14.93 5.29 -28.56
C GLY A 121 -14.54 6.74 -28.24
N ASN A 122 -15.06 7.33 -27.18
CA ASN A 122 -14.79 8.71 -26.77
C ASN A 122 -14.25 8.82 -25.33
N TYR A 123 -13.65 7.78 -24.80
CA TYR A 123 -13.18 7.71 -23.43
C TYR A 123 -12.35 8.94 -23.04
N TYR A 124 -12.67 9.55 -21.92
CA TYR A 124 -12.23 10.83 -21.36
C TYR A 124 -12.94 12.09 -21.87
N GLU A 125 -13.39 12.15 -23.11
CA GLU A 125 -13.93 13.41 -23.66
C GLU A 125 -15.21 13.87 -22.92
N PRO A 126 -16.26 13.01 -22.82
CA PRO A 126 -17.46 13.40 -22.09
C PRO A 126 -17.22 13.59 -20.59
N GLU A 127 -16.46 12.68 -19.98
CA GLU A 127 -16.27 12.66 -18.53
C GLU A 127 -15.53 13.90 -18.03
N LEU A 128 -14.44 14.30 -18.71
CA LEU A 128 -13.66 15.47 -18.33
C LEU A 128 -14.42 16.77 -18.60
N GLU A 129 -15.21 16.83 -19.68
CA GLU A 129 -16.07 18.00 -19.96
C GLU A 129 -17.14 18.15 -18.89
N ASP A 130 -17.80 17.08 -18.47
CA ASP A 130 -18.78 17.12 -17.39
C ASP A 130 -18.18 17.66 -16.10
N ILE A 131 -17.01 17.15 -15.71
CA ILE A 131 -16.32 17.55 -14.49
C ILE A 131 -15.90 19.03 -14.55
N THR A 132 -15.30 19.45 -15.65
CA THR A 132 -14.84 20.84 -15.79
C THR A 132 -16.02 21.83 -15.84
N LYS A 133 -17.12 21.49 -16.49
CA LYS A 133 -18.33 22.33 -16.48
C LYS A 133 -18.96 22.45 -15.09
N ALA A 134 -18.85 21.43 -14.25
CA ALA A 134 -19.27 21.54 -12.85
C ALA A 134 -18.37 22.51 -12.06
N ILE A 135 -17.05 22.46 -12.29
CA ILE A 135 -16.11 23.44 -11.69
C ILE A 135 -16.50 24.86 -12.13
N ASP A 136 -16.71 25.07 -13.43
CA ASP A 136 -17.09 26.37 -13.97
C ASP A 136 -18.41 26.89 -13.37
N LEU A 137 -19.40 26.01 -13.22
CA LEU A 137 -20.67 26.36 -12.57
C LEU A 137 -20.47 26.86 -11.15
N LEU A 138 -19.68 26.15 -10.34
CA LEU A 138 -19.41 26.50 -8.95
C LEU A 138 -18.56 27.78 -8.84
N ALA A 139 -17.62 27.96 -9.75
CA ALA A 139 -16.81 29.17 -9.85
C ALA A 139 -17.65 30.41 -10.23
N ASN A 140 -18.53 30.26 -11.21
CA ASN A 140 -19.44 31.32 -11.65
C ASN A 140 -20.47 31.69 -10.57
N LYS A 141 -20.86 30.75 -9.70
CA LYS A 141 -21.67 31.01 -8.50
C LYS A 141 -20.87 31.70 -7.38
N GLY A 142 -19.55 31.90 -7.55
CA GLY A 142 -18.70 32.49 -6.52
C GLY A 142 -18.46 31.61 -5.29
N MET A 143 -18.69 30.30 -5.40
CA MET A 143 -18.63 29.35 -4.28
C MET A 143 -17.21 28.83 -4.04
N ILE A 144 -16.42 28.65 -5.09
CA ILE A 144 -15.10 28.01 -5.01
C ILE A 144 -13.97 28.97 -5.43
N ASP A 145 -12.80 28.71 -4.85
CA ASP A 145 -11.54 29.30 -5.31
C ASP A 145 -10.89 28.37 -6.34
N THR A 146 -10.88 28.78 -7.59
CA THR A 146 -10.30 28.01 -8.71
C THR A 146 -8.78 27.80 -8.60
N ASN A 147 -8.12 28.52 -7.69
CA ASN A 147 -6.71 28.28 -7.35
C ASN A 147 -6.53 27.19 -6.26
N GLN A 148 -7.61 26.65 -5.70
CA GLN A 148 -7.58 25.66 -4.62
C GLN A 148 -8.46 24.45 -4.97
N LEU A 149 -8.09 23.77 -6.04
CA LEU A 149 -8.78 22.56 -6.50
C LEU A 149 -7.93 21.32 -6.21
N GLY A 150 -8.57 20.22 -5.85
CA GLY A 150 -7.95 18.93 -5.69
C GLY A 150 -8.79 17.81 -6.31
N THR A 151 -8.16 16.70 -6.67
CA THR A 151 -8.86 15.57 -7.28
C THR A 151 -8.39 14.25 -6.68
N MET A 152 -9.35 13.36 -6.42
CA MET A 152 -9.11 12.03 -5.88
C MET A 152 -10.12 11.03 -6.45
N GLY A 153 -9.74 9.76 -6.51
CA GLY A 153 -10.63 8.70 -6.95
C GLY A 153 -10.01 7.33 -6.84
N TRP A 154 -10.84 6.30 -7.00
CA TRP A 154 -10.42 4.90 -6.99
C TRP A 154 -10.87 4.21 -8.27
N SER A 155 -10.04 3.28 -8.83
CA SER A 155 -10.39 2.58 -10.06
C SER A 155 -10.60 3.56 -11.22
N ASN A 156 -11.70 3.49 -11.95
CA ASN A 156 -12.00 4.47 -13.00
C ASN A 156 -11.93 5.93 -12.51
N GLY A 157 -12.30 6.20 -11.25
CA GLY A 157 -12.14 7.53 -10.66
C GLY A 157 -10.68 7.98 -10.54
N ALA A 158 -9.75 7.04 -10.33
CA ALA A 158 -8.33 7.33 -10.34
C ALA A 158 -7.81 7.57 -11.77
N ILE A 159 -8.33 6.83 -12.74
CA ILE A 159 -8.03 7.03 -14.17
C ILE A 159 -8.38 8.46 -14.58
N LEU A 160 -9.60 8.90 -14.26
CA LEU A 160 -10.03 10.28 -14.54
C LEU A 160 -9.24 11.30 -13.73
N THR A 161 -8.93 11.02 -12.46
CA THR A 161 -8.05 11.87 -11.63
C THR A 161 -6.69 12.09 -12.32
N THR A 162 -6.06 11.02 -12.82
CA THR A 162 -4.79 11.09 -13.54
C THR A 162 -4.92 11.87 -14.85
N MET A 163 -5.96 11.58 -15.65
CA MET A 163 -6.15 12.26 -16.94
C MET A 163 -6.47 13.75 -16.76
N LEU A 164 -7.19 14.14 -15.70
CA LEU A 164 -7.40 15.55 -15.35
C LEU A 164 -6.07 16.29 -15.13
N THR A 165 -5.10 15.65 -14.47
CA THR A 165 -3.78 16.27 -14.24
C THR A 165 -2.94 16.38 -15.51
N VAL A 166 -3.17 15.50 -16.49
CA VAL A 166 -2.53 15.56 -17.82
C VAL A 166 -3.14 16.67 -18.67
N ARG A 167 -4.48 16.73 -18.73
CA ARG A 167 -5.21 17.68 -19.58
C ARG A 167 -5.19 19.10 -19.01
N TYR A 168 -5.15 19.24 -17.68
CA TYR A 168 -5.20 20.51 -16.96
C TYR A 168 -4.05 20.61 -15.94
N PRO A 169 -2.77 20.69 -16.40
CA PRO A 169 -1.59 20.51 -15.54
C PRO A 169 -1.43 21.59 -14.45
N ASP A 170 -2.05 22.75 -14.62
CA ASP A 170 -1.95 23.87 -13.67
C ASP A 170 -3.21 24.03 -12.78
N MET A 171 -4.22 23.16 -12.98
CA MET A 171 -5.52 23.32 -12.33
C MET A 171 -5.53 22.82 -10.87
N PHE A 172 -4.85 21.73 -10.57
CA PHE A 172 -5.00 21.05 -9.29
C PHE A 172 -3.78 21.23 -8.37
N LYS A 173 -4.04 21.42 -7.08
CA LYS A 173 -3.03 21.50 -6.03
C LYS A 173 -2.58 20.13 -5.53
N PHE A 174 -3.42 19.12 -5.64
CA PHE A 174 -3.07 17.73 -5.37
C PHE A 174 -3.89 16.78 -6.24
N ALA A 175 -3.34 15.59 -6.43
CA ALA A 175 -4.03 14.42 -6.98
C ALA A 175 -3.80 13.20 -6.09
N ALA A 176 -4.85 12.39 -5.93
CA ALA A 176 -4.80 11.16 -5.12
C ALA A 176 -5.48 9.98 -5.86
N PRO A 177 -4.87 9.47 -6.94
CA PRO A 177 -5.38 8.32 -7.67
C PRO A 177 -5.05 7.02 -6.93
N GLY A 178 -6.06 6.15 -6.77
CA GLY A 178 -5.88 4.81 -6.21
C GLY A 178 -6.33 3.74 -7.20
N ALA A 179 -5.45 2.77 -7.49
CA ALA A 179 -5.72 1.63 -8.38
C ALA A 179 -6.31 2.06 -9.74
N GLY A 180 -5.65 2.96 -10.43
CA GLY A 180 -6.04 3.47 -11.76
C GLY A 180 -5.04 3.08 -12.84
N ASP A 181 -5.54 2.86 -14.05
CA ASP A 181 -4.73 2.56 -15.22
C ASP A 181 -4.09 3.83 -15.77
N VAL A 182 -2.86 3.69 -16.21
CA VAL A 182 -2.08 4.76 -16.84
C VAL A 182 -1.52 4.34 -18.20
N ASN A 183 -1.50 3.03 -18.47
CA ASN A 183 -0.96 2.44 -19.69
C ASN A 183 -1.89 1.33 -20.20
N TRP A 184 -2.78 1.67 -21.10
CA TRP A 184 -3.75 0.74 -21.65
C TRP A 184 -3.14 -0.39 -22.48
N THR A 185 -1.90 -0.21 -23.00
CA THR A 185 -1.22 -1.28 -23.72
C THR A 185 -0.81 -2.42 -22.81
N SER A 186 -0.33 -2.13 -21.60
CA SER A 186 0.01 -3.15 -20.61
C SER A 186 -1.23 -3.65 -19.87
N ASP A 187 -2.25 -2.81 -19.67
CA ASP A 187 -3.52 -3.21 -19.06
C ASP A 187 -4.21 -4.32 -19.84
N TYR A 188 -4.36 -4.16 -21.16
CA TYR A 188 -5.04 -5.12 -22.03
C TYR A 188 -4.63 -6.58 -21.78
N GLY A 189 -3.32 -6.83 -21.63
CA GLY A 189 -2.78 -8.18 -21.48
C GLY A 189 -2.71 -8.68 -20.04
N THR A 190 -2.83 -7.82 -19.05
CA THR A 190 -2.59 -8.15 -17.63
C THR A 190 -3.81 -7.94 -16.73
N CYS A 191 -4.78 -7.15 -17.15
CA CYS A 191 -6.06 -6.97 -16.48
C CYS A 191 -6.95 -8.20 -16.62
N ARG A 192 -7.66 -8.56 -15.55
CA ARG A 192 -8.58 -9.72 -15.52
C ARG A 192 -9.68 -9.65 -16.59
N PHE A 193 -10.09 -8.46 -16.98
CA PHE A 193 -11.16 -8.21 -17.96
C PHE A 193 -10.73 -7.27 -19.10
N GLY A 194 -9.42 -7.07 -19.28
CA GLY A 194 -8.85 -6.13 -20.27
C GLY A 194 -9.40 -6.32 -21.66
N VAL A 195 -9.43 -7.54 -22.17
CA VAL A 195 -9.96 -7.83 -23.52
C VAL A 195 -11.39 -7.31 -23.70
N SER A 196 -12.30 -7.59 -22.76
CA SER A 196 -13.70 -7.18 -22.89
C SER A 196 -13.92 -5.70 -22.61
N PHE A 197 -13.18 -5.14 -21.66
CA PHE A 197 -13.27 -3.74 -21.28
C PHE A 197 -12.62 -2.84 -22.34
N ASP A 198 -11.34 -3.05 -22.59
CA ASP A 198 -10.54 -2.17 -23.46
C ASP A 198 -11.04 -2.16 -24.90
N GLN A 199 -11.38 -3.33 -25.46
CA GLN A 199 -11.94 -3.37 -26.81
C GLN A 199 -13.25 -2.60 -26.94
N SER A 200 -14.06 -2.58 -25.88
CA SER A 200 -15.32 -1.82 -25.89
C SER A 200 -15.10 -0.31 -25.96
N TYR A 201 -13.98 0.19 -25.41
CA TYR A 201 -13.68 1.62 -25.35
C TYR A 201 -12.70 2.08 -26.42
N PHE A 202 -11.80 1.21 -26.88
CA PHE A 202 -10.71 1.57 -27.80
C PHE A 202 -10.83 0.94 -29.20
N GLY A 203 -11.81 0.05 -29.40
CA GLY A 203 -12.12 -0.51 -30.72
C GLY A 203 -11.11 -1.54 -31.21
N GLY A 204 -10.98 -2.68 -30.54
CA GLY A 204 -10.05 -3.74 -30.90
C GLY A 204 -8.85 -3.88 -29.97
N ALA A 205 -7.91 -4.76 -30.31
CA ALA A 205 -6.70 -5.02 -29.50
C ALA A 205 -5.59 -3.97 -29.77
N PRO A 206 -4.59 -3.85 -28.88
CA PRO A 206 -3.46 -2.92 -29.08
C PRO A 206 -2.67 -3.13 -30.37
N TRP A 207 -2.64 -4.36 -30.87
CA TRP A 207 -1.91 -4.75 -32.10
C TRP A 207 -2.78 -4.74 -33.35
N ASP A 208 -4.04 -4.34 -33.26
CA ASP A 208 -4.92 -4.26 -34.43
C ASP A 208 -4.60 -3.02 -35.25
N ASP A 209 -4.48 -3.20 -36.56
CA ASP A 209 -4.31 -2.09 -37.50
C ASP A 209 -5.66 -1.47 -37.82
N LEU A 210 -6.03 -0.42 -37.11
CA LEU A 210 -7.29 0.30 -37.35
C LEU A 210 -7.15 1.42 -38.39
N ASN A 211 -5.91 1.91 -38.67
CA ASN A 211 -5.67 3.10 -39.51
C ASN A 211 -4.41 3.00 -40.37
N GLY A 212 -3.95 1.80 -40.71
CA GLY A 212 -2.72 1.57 -41.48
C GLY A 212 -1.44 1.87 -40.72
N LYS A 213 -1.48 1.79 -39.35
CA LYS A 213 -0.36 2.13 -38.48
C LYS A 213 0.32 0.93 -37.81
N PHE A 214 -0.05 -0.30 -38.14
CA PHE A 214 0.43 -1.54 -37.51
C PHE A 214 0.07 -1.72 -36.05
N TYR A 215 -0.69 -0.81 -35.45
CA TYR A 215 -1.18 -0.88 -34.08
C TYR A 215 -2.39 0.04 -33.89
N ASN A 216 -3.18 -0.24 -32.87
CA ASN A 216 -4.30 0.59 -32.46
C ASN A 216 -3.79 1.80 -31.64
N GLU A 217 -3.72 2.96 -32.29
CA GLU A 217 -3.19 4.17 -31.67
C GLU A 217 -3.97 4.65 -30.43
N ASN A 218 -5.25 4.23 -30.28
CA ASN A 218 -6.06 4.60 -29.12
C ASN A 218 -5.42 4.16 -27.80
N TYR A 219 -4.73 3.01 -27.79
CA TYR A 219 -4.02 2.53 -26.61
C TYR A 219 -2.84 3.42 -26.20
N ILE A 220 -2.27 4.16 -27.12
CA ILE A 220 -1.20 5.13 -26.84
C ILE A 220 -1.79 6.50 -26.48
N ILE A 221 -2.68 7.02 -27.32
CA ILE A 221 -3.26 8.38 -27.18
C ILE A 221 -4.10 8.48 -25.90
N LYS A 222 -4.76 7.40 -25.50
CA LYS A 222 -5.60 7.36 -24.28
C LYS A 222 -4.82 6.93 -23.03
N SER A 223 -3.52 6.64 -23.12
CA SER A 223 -2.68 6.30 -21.98
C SER A 223 -2.00 7.53 -21.37
N PRO A 224 -2.37 7.95 -20.17
CA PRO A 224 -1.75 9.12 -19.51
C PRO A 224 -0.23 9.00 -19.35
N LEU A 225 0.30 7.78 -19.30
CA LEU A 225 1.74 7.52 -19.18
C LEU A 225 2.56 8.18 -20.28
N PHE A 226 2.06 8.20 -21.51
CA PHE A 226 2.79 8.79 -22.65
C PHE A 226 2.74 10.33 -22.68
N GLU A 227 1.96 10.93 -21.79
CA GLU A 227 1.89 12.37 -21.60
C GLU A 227 2.34 12.81 -20.19
N ILE A 228 3.00 11.94 -19.45
CA ILE A 228 3.35 12.11 -18.03
C ILE A 228 4.17 13.39 -17.75
N GLU A 229 4.94 13.84 -18.74
CA GLU A 229 5.73 15.08 -18.64
C GLU A 229 4.89 16.35 -18.45
N LYS A 230 3.60 16.30 -18.77
CA LYS A 230 2.68 17.43 -18.58
C LYS A 230 2.30 17.61 -17.11
N ILE A 231 2.39 16.57 -16.29
CA ILE A 231 1.91 16.57 -14.91
C ILE A 231 2.80 17.43 -14.02
N LYS A 232 2.19 18.41 -13.37
CA LYS A 232 2.82 19.31 -12.39
C LYS A 232 2.20 19.18 -11.00
N THR A 233 1.11 18.41 -10.90
CA THR A 233 0.30 18.28 -9.68
C THR A 233 0.97 17.34 -8.69
N PRO A 234 1.21 17.74 -7.43
CA PRO A 234 1.65 16.85 -6.36
C PRO A 234 0.73 15.63 -6.24
N THR A 235 1.28 14.43 -6.39
CA THR A 235 0.50 13.20 -6.58
C THR A 235 0.83 12.14 -5.54
N ILE A 236 -0.21 11.60 -4.85
CA ILE A 236 -0.10 10.43 -3.99
C ILE A 236 -0.85 9.26 -4.61
N ILE A 237 -0.15 8.16 -4.86
CA ILE A 237 -0.64 6.98 -5.55
C ILE A 237 -0.90 5.86 -4.54
N PHE A 238 -1.97 5.09 -4.74
CA PHE A 238 -2.31 3.94 -3.89
C PHE A 238 -2.56 2.71 -4.76
N HIS A 239 -1.99 1.54 -4.39
CA HIS A 239 -2.23 0.30 -5.12
C HIS A 239 -2.11 -0.94 -4.24
N GLY A 240 -2.97 -1.94 -4.46
CA GLY A 240 -2.87 -3.25 -3.84
C GLY A 240 -1.94 -4.19 -4.61
N SER A 241 -1.10 -4.96 -3.93
CA SER A 241 -0.12 -5.83 -4.60
C SER A 241 -0.73 -7.05 -5.28
N GLU A 242 -1.98 -7.40 -4.97
CA GLU A 242 -2.74 -8.50 -5.59
C GLU A 242 -3.89 -8.01 -6.48
N ASP A 243 -3.83 -6.74 -6.88
CA ASP A 243 -4.84 -6.19 -7.77
C ASP A 243 -4.74 -6.85 -9.17
N ARG A 244 -5.87 -7.39 -9.61
CA ARG A 244 -6.05 -8.00 -10.94
C ARG A 244 -7.14 -7.30 -11.75
N ALA A 245 -7.84 -6.36 -11.16
CA ALA A 245 -8.84 -5.56 -11.84
C ALA A 245 -8.19 -4.37 -12.55
N VAL A 246 -7.32 -3.68 -11.83
CA VAL A 246 -6.33 -2.76 -12.38
C VAL A 246 -4.97 -3.38 -12.05
N PRO A 247 -4.19 -3.81 -13.04
CA PRO A 247 -2.94 -4.50 -12.80
C PRO A 247 -2.01 -3.67 -11.91
N ARG A 248 -1.45 -4.32 -10.90
CA ARG A 248 -0.59 -3.68 -9.90
C ARG A 248 0.56 -2.86 -10.48
N ASP A 249 1.03 -3.26 -11.65
CA ASP A 249 2.16 -2.62 -12.33
C ASP A 249 1.81 -1.22 -12.86
N GLN A 250 0.54 -0.91 -13.05
CA GLN A 250 0.05 0.43 -13.42
C GLN A 250 0.46 1.51 -12.41
N GLY A 251 0.34 1.18 -11.12
CA GLY A 251 0.81 2.08 -10.05
C GLY A 251 2.32 2.29 -10.06
N TRP A 252 3.10 1.25 -10.38
CA TRP A 252 4.55 1.33 -10.52
C TRP A 252 4.99 2.14 -11.73
N GLU A 253 4.38 1.91 -12.90
CA GLU A 253 4.66 2.68 -14.12
C GLU A 253 4.42 4.18 -13.86
N TYR A 254 3.29 4.51 -13.23
CA TYR A 254 2.94 5.89 -12.90
C TYR A 254 3.95 6.53 -11.93
N TYR A 255 4.23 5.85 -10.83
CA TYR A 255 5.16 6.33 -9.81
C TYR A 255 6.57 6.57 -10.39
N ARG A 256 7.11 5.60 -11.12
CA ARG A 256 8.44 5.70 -11.73
C ARG A 256 8.51 6.80 -12.80
N GLY A 257 7.47 6.90 -13.62
CA GLY A 257 7.39 7.98 -14.60
C GLY A 257 7.42 9.36 -13.95
N LEU A 258 6.61 9.60 -12.92
CA LEU A 258 6.62 10.87 -12.20
C LEU A 258 7.94 11.15 -11.47
N GLN A 259 8.56 10.12 -10.87
CA GLN A 259 9.90 10.26 -10.27
C GLN A 259 10.96 10.65 -11.29
N GLN A 260 10.95 10.02 -12.46
CA GLN A 260 11.91 10.29 -13.51
C GLN A 260 11.75 11.71 -14.08
N VAL A 261 10.51 12.14 -14.29
CA VAL A 261 10.20 13.49 -14.76
C VAL A 261 10.62 14.54 -13.73
N GLY A 262 10.44 14.26 -12.43
CA GLY A 262 10.96 15.07 -11.33
C GLY A 262 10.35 16.47 -11.19
N LYS A 263 9.21 16.76 -11.82
CA LYS A 263 8.57 18.10 -11.82
C LYS A 263 7.70 18.37 -10.60
N THR A 264 7.29 17.34 -9.90
CA THR A 264 6.34 17.44 -8.79
C THR A 264 6.61 16.40 -7.71
N PRO A 265 6.26 16.67 -6.45
CA PRO A 265 6.30 15.67 -5.40
C PRO A 265 5.39 14.48 -5.74
N VAL A 266 5.92 13.28 -5.57
CA VAL A 266 5.16 12.03 -5.73
C VAL A 266 5.38 11.11 -4.54
N LYS A 267 4.32 10.44 -4.09
CA LYS A 267 4.36 9.41 -3.06
C LYS A 267 3.58 8.19 -3.52
N PHE A 268 4.08 6.99 -3.25
CA PHE A 268 3.40 5.75 -3.60
C PHE A 268 3.18 4.87 -2.38
N LEU A 269 1.93 4.61 -2.04
CA LEU A 269 1.54 3.65 -1.02
C LEU A 269 1.19 2.31 -1.66
N TRP A 270 2.08 1.35 -1.46
CA TRP A 270 1.91 -0.03 -1.86
C TRP A 270 1.32 -0.84 -0.71
N PHE A 271 0.21 -1.58 -0.95
CA PHE A 271 -0.48 -2.34 0.07
C PHE A 271 -0.30 -3.86 -0.14
N PRO A 272 0.65 -4.49 0.56
CA PRO A 272 0.94 -5.92 0.40
C PRO A 272 -0.27 -6.80 0.69
N GLY A 273 -0.50 -7.78 -0.20
CA GLY A 273 -1.59 -8.76 -0.08
C GLY A 273 -3.00 -8.17 -0.22
N GLN A 274 -3.12 -6.96 -0.76
CA GLN A 274 -4.44 -6.36 -0.99
C GLN A 274 -4.84 -6.44 -2.47
N PRO A 275 -6.08 -6.88 -2.74
CA PRO A 275 -6.67 -6.84 -4.08
C PRO A 275 -7.11 -5.43 -4.46
N HIS A 276 -7.94 -5.30 -5.50
CA HIS A 276 -8.47 -4.02 -6.01
C HIS A 276 -9.14 -3.14 -4.94
N GLY A 277 -9.72 -3.74 -3.90
CA GLY A 277 -10.25 -3.02 -2.73
C GLY A 277 -9.45 -3.35 -1.48
N LEU A 278 -9.18 -2.35 -0.64
CA LEU A 278 -8.46 -2.57 0.62
C LEU A 278 -9.39 -3.28 1.64
N GLY A 279 -9.10 -4.55 1.93
CA GLY A 279 -9.88 -5.36 2.87
C GLY A 279 -9.46 -5.21 4.33
N LYS A 280 -8.19 -4.89 4.61
CA LYS A 280 -7.68 -4.74 5.98
C LYS A 280 -7.95 -3.33 6.52
N ILE A 281 -8.54 -3.23 7.70
CA ILE A 281 -8.85 -1.94 8.36
C ILE A 281 -7.58 -1.10 8.56
N THR A 282 -6.46 -1.71 8.91
CA THR A 282 -5.18 -1.01 9.09
C THR A 282 -4.70 -0.35 7.80
N HIS A 283 -4.87 -1.03 6.65
CA HIS A 283 -4.53 -0.47 5.34
C HIS A 283 -5.50 0.65 4.93
N GLN A 284 -6.80 0.47 5.21
CA GLN A 284 -7.80 1.51 4.98
C GLN A 284 -7.49 2.78 5.76
N LEU A 285 -7.19 2.65 7.06
CA LEU A 285 -6.81 3.76 7.92
C LEU A 285 -5.50 4.41 7.46
N ARG A 286 -4.51 3.60 7.05
CA ARG A 286 -3.25 4.12 6.51
C ARG A 286 -3.48 4.95 5.25
N LYS A 287 -4.26 4.42 4.29
CA LYS A 287 -4.64 5.14 3.06
C LYS A 287 -5.28 6.48 3.38
N MET A 288 -6.30 6.48 4.24
CA MET A 288 -7.01 7.70 4.61
C MET A 288 -6.10 8.72 5.29
N ASN A 289 -5.27 8.29 6.25
CA ASN A 289 -4.39 9.20 6.99
C ASN A 289 -3.34 9.85 6.08
N GLU A 290 -2.73 9.08 5.18
CA GLU A 290 -1.74 9.59 4.24
C GLU A 290 -2.37 10.54 3.21
N GLU A 291 -3.53 10.18 2.70
CA GLU A 291 -4.27 11.04 1.77
C GLU A 291 -4.71 12.35 2.42
N LEU A 292 -5.22 12.29 3.66
CA LEU A 292 -5.58 13.50 4.42
C LEU A 292 -4.36 14.37 4.71
N ALA A 293 -3.22 13.77 5.06
CA ALA A 293 -1.97 14.52 5.27
C ALA A 293 -1.47 15.18 3.98
N TRP A 294 -1.64 14.51 2.84
CA TRP A 294 -1.32 15.05 1.51
C TRP A 294 -2.21 16.24 1.16
N ILE A 295 -3.52 16.10 1.37
CA ILE A 295 -4.52 17.16 1.19
C ILE A 295 -4.23 18.35 2.10
N ASP A 296 -3.97 18.09 3.39
CA ASP A 296 -3.65 19.13 4.36
C ASP A 296 -2.39 19.93 3.93
N THR A 297 -1.39 19.24 3.38
CA THR A 297 -0.14 19.85 2.92
C THR A 297 -0.35 20.71 1.68
N TYR A 298 -0.94 20.14 0.62
CA TYR A 298 -0.92 20.78 -0.70
C TYR A 298 -2.15 21.63 -1.00
N LEU A 299 -3.31 21.33 -0.40
CA LEU A 299 -4.52 22.14 -0.58
C LEU A 299 -4.67 23.21 0.52
N PHE A 300 -4.47 22.81 1.77
CA PHE A 300 -4.69 23.70 2.92
C PHE A 300 -3.43 24.40 3.45
N ASN A 301 -2.25 24.14 2.87
CA ASN A 301 -0.95 24.64 3.33
C ASN A 301 -0.69 24.37 4.83
N LYS A 302 -1.12 23.21 5.30
CA LYS A 302 -0.97 22.73 6.69
C LYS A 302 -0.17 21.42 6.71
N PRO A 303 1.14 21.45 6.45
CA PRO A 303 1.93 20.24 6.43
C PRO A 303 1.86 19.53 7.77
N SER A 304 1.59 18.22 7.74
CA SER A 304 1.60 17.41 8.95
C SER A 304 3.00 17.32 9.50
N THR A 305 3.23 17.89 10.69
CA THR A 305 4.49 17.76 11.43
C THR A 305 4.59 16.45 12.22
N LYS A 306 3.54 15.63 12.19
CA LYS A 306 3.42 14.44 13.03
C LYS A 306 3.58 13.17 12.21
N ASN A 307 4.81 12.77 11.99
CA ASN A 307 5.07 11.37 11.66
C ASN A 307 4.87 10.55 12.95
N GLU A 308 3.71 9.91 13.09
CA GLU A 308 3.37 9.11 14.29
C GLU A 308 4.33 7.95 14.52
N THR A 309 4.98 7.48 13.46
CA THR A 309 6.00 6.43 13.47
C THR A 309 7.19 6.79 14.34
N PHE A 310 7.57 8.08 14.37
CA PHE A 310 8.71 8.58 15.13
C PHE A 310 8.34 9.19 16.50
N LYS A 311 7.10 9.05 16.95
CA LYS A 311 6.72 9.47 18.31
C LYS A 311 7.50 8.69 19.36
N LYS A 312 7.81 9.36 20.47
CA LYS A 312 8.61 8.80 21.59
C LYS A 312 8.10 7.47 22.14
N ASP A 313 6.81 7.22 22.04
CA ASP A 313 6.10 6.03 22.55
C ASP A 313 5.67 5.06 21.43
N SER A 314 6.03 5.33 20.17
CA SER A 314 5.72 4.45 19.05
C SER A 314 6.45 3.09 19.16
N PRO A 315 5.96 2.04 18.49
CA PRO A 315 6.69 0.76 18.38
C PRO A 315 8.10 0.94 17.86
N PHE A 316 8.31 1.86 16.90
CA PHE A 316 9.63 2.19 16.38
C PHE A 316 10.55 2.83 17.43
N ALA A 317 10.03 3.75 18.26
CA ALA A 317 10.81 4.34 19.35
C ALA A 317 11.18 3.31 20.43
N GLN A 318 10.31 2.31 20.67
CA GLN A 318 10.62 1.20 21.58
C GLN A 318 11.73 0.30 21.03
N LEU A 319 11.76 0.07 19.71
CA LEU A 319 12.84 -0.63 19.03
C LEU A 319 14.19 0.05 19.28
N LEU A 320 14.22 1.38 19.23
CA LEU A 320 15.43 2.19 19.37
C LEU A 320 15.90 2.33 20.82
N LYS A 321 15.09 1.89 21.81
CA LYS A 321 15.57 1.72 23.18
C LYS A 321 16.43 0.46 23.19
N ILE A 322 17.75 0.65 23.19
CA ILE A 322 18.70 -0.44 23.43
C ILE A 322 18.30 -1.06 24.76
N GLU A 323 17.72 -2.26 24.75
CA GLU A 323 17.66 -3.09 25.94
C GLU A 323 19.14 -3.28 26.33
N LYS A 324 19.59 -2.64 27.42
CA LYS A 324 20.85 -3.02 28.05
C LYS A 324 20.67 -4.49 28.39
N VAL A 325 21.27 -5.34 27.59
CA VAL A 325 21.22 -6.78 27.78
C VAL A 325 21.95 -7.01 29.12
N ASN A 326 21.19 -7.23 30.16
CA ASN A 326 21.75 -7.85 31.34
C ASN A 326 22.27 -9.19 30.85
N ILE A 327 23.59 -9.37 30.89
CA ILE A 327 24.23 -10.67 30.71
C ILE A 327 23.60 -11.55 31.78
N THR A 328 22.51 -12.21 31.40
CA THR A 328 21.76 -13.02 32.34
C THR A 328 22.42 -14.38 32.45
N LYS A 329 22.31 -14.97 33.64
CA LYS A 329 22.74 -16.32 34.03
C LYS A 329 22.20 -17.46 33.13
N ASN A 330 21.53 -17.17 32.05
CA ASN A 330 20.82 -18.12 31.19
C ASN A 330 21.63 -18.59 29.97
N GLY A 331 22.93 -18.56 30.00
CA GLY A 331 23.79 -19.17 28.99
C GLY A 331 23.57 -18.65 27.55
N ASN A 332 24.50 -18.97 26.67
CA ASN A 332 24.38 -18.68 25.24
C ASN A 332 23.48 -19.72 24.58
N PHE A 333 22.70 -19.30 23.57
CA PHE A 333 21.90 -20.21 22.75
C PHE A 333 22.83 -21.15 21.96
N GLY A 334 22.48 -22.44 21.89
CA GLY A 334 23.24 -23.45 21.20
C GLY A 334 23.61 -24.65 22.06
N LYS A 335 24.53 -25.46 21.57
CA LYS A 335 25.09 -26.64 22.25
C LYS A 335 26.59 -26.49 22.48
N VAL A 336 27.09 -27.08 23.55
CA VAL A 336 28.55 -27.19 23.76
C VAL A 336 29.02 -28.50 23.16
N PHE A 337 29.99 -28.43 22.25
CA PHE A 337 30.67 -29.58 21.66
C PHE A 337 32.19 -29.37 21.83
N ASN A 338 32.84 -30.29 22.53
CA ASN A 338 34.28 -30.19 22.86
C ASN A 338 34.69 -28.78 23.34
N SER A 339 34.00 -28.26 24.34
CA SER A 339 34.15 -26.91 24.90
C SER A 339 33.87 -25.74 23.96
N THR A 340 33.38 -26.01 22.76
CA THR A 340 33.06 -25.01 21.75
C THR A 340 31.53 -24.85 21.63
N LEU A 341 31.07 -23.60 21.60
CA LEU A 341 29.64 -23.29 21.38
C LEU A 341 29.27 -23.44 19.90
N ILE A 342 28.34 -24.32 19.60
CA ILE A 342 27.85 -24.58 18.23
C ILE A 342 26.32 -24.40 18.14
N PRO A 343 25.74 -24.21 16.93
CA PRO A 343 24.30 -24.11 16.75
C PRO A 343 23.53 -25.36 17.23
N GLU A 344 22.39 -25.16 17.86
CA GLU A 344 21.42 -26.22 18.11
C GLU A 344 20.66 -26.52 16.84
N THR A 345 20.60 -27.79 16.42
CA THR A 345 19.83 -28.25 15.26
C THR A 345 18.66 -29.13 15.68
N VAL A 346 17.56 -29.06 14.94
CA VAL A 346 16.33 -29.81 15.19
C VAL A 346 15.90 -30.55 13.92
N SER A 347 15.41 -31.78 14.05
CA SER A 347 14.90 -32.56 12.92
C SER A 347 13.52 -32.06 12.51
N VAL A 348 13.31 -31.84 11.21
CA VAL A 348 12.06 -31.33 10.63
C VAL A 348 11.15 -32.47 10.14
N LYS A 349 11.74 -33.61 9.81
CA LYS A 349 11.05 -34.87 9.43
C LYS A 349 11.85 -36.07 9.95
N LYS A 350 11.14 -37.17 10.25
CA LYS A 350 11.79 -38.41 10.63
C LYS A 350 12.75 -38.85 9.51
N ASP A 351 14.02 -39.11 9.85
CA ASP A 351 15.09 -39.55 8.96
C ASP A 351 15.57 -38.53 7.89
N SER A 352 15.42 -37.23 8.12
CA SER A 352 15.87 -36.18 7.23
C SER A 352 16.78 -35.19 7.94
N ILE A 353 17.30 -34.23 7.15
CA ILE A 353 18.18 -33.14 7.60
C ILE A 353 17.68 -32.46 8.88
N GLU A 354 18.64 -32.04 9.68
CA GLU A 354 18.40 -31.16 10.82
C GLU A 354 18.66 -29.71 10.42
N ILE A 355 17.84 -28.78 10.93
CA ILE A 355 17.98 -27.34 10.69
C ILE A 355 18.32 -26.59 11.98
N GLY A 356 19.10 -25.53 11.89
CA GLY A 356 19.37 -24.64 13.02
C GLY A 356 18.06 -24.10 13.62
N ARG A 357 17.84 -24.38 14.92
CA ARG A 357 16.66 -23.88 15.64
C ARG A 357 16.58 -22.35 15.64
N PHE A 358 17.74 -21.72 15.69
CA PHE A 358 17.95 -20.27 15.67
C PHE A 358 18.90 -19.89 14.55
N GLU A 359 18.94 -18.60 14.22
CA GLU A 359 20.04 -18.02 13.47
C GLU A 359 21.37 -18.24 14.22
N VAL A 360 22.49 -18.34 13.54
CA VAL A 360 23.81 -18.41 14.17
C VAL A 360 24.08 -17.13 14.94
N THR A 361 24.47 -17.24 16.20
CA THR A 361 24.71 -16.10 17.07
C THR A 361 26.14 -15.56 16.97
N ASN A 362 26.33 -14.32 17.41
CA ASN A 362 27.65 -13.70 17.49
C ASN A 362 28.65 -14.54 18.33
N ALA A 363 28.19 -15.10 19.46
CA ALA A 363 29.00 -15.96 20.30
C ALA A 363 29.45 -17.25 19.59
N GLN A 364 28.53 -17.86 18.81
CA GLN A 364 28.85 -19.05 18.01
C GLN A 364 29.79 -18.73 16.87
N PHE A 365 29.64 -17.58 16.23
CA PHE A 365 30.53 -17.15 15.15
C PHE A 365 31.93 -16.77 15.68
N LYS A 366 32.00 -16.15 16.85
CA LYS A 366 33.27 -15.84 17.52
C LYS A 366 34.05 -17.10 17.89
N ALA A 367 33.38 -18.21 18.18
CA ALA A 367 34.07 -19.49 18.40
C ALA A 367 34.79 -20.02 17.15
N PHE A 368 34.28 -19.66 15.95
CA PHE A 368 34.96 -19.92 14.67
C PHE A 368 36.04 -18.90 14.36
N ASN A 369 35.75 -17.61 14.57
CA ASN A 369 36.68 -16.51 14.29
C ASN A 369 36.93 -15.69 15.56
N PRO A 370 38.00 -15.97 16.33
CA PRO A 370 38.30 -15.26 17.57
C PRO A 370 38.49 -13.74 17.41
N GLU A 371 38.90 -13.29 16.23
CA GLU A 371 39.08 -11.87 15.91
C GLU A 371 37.77 -11.16 15.57
N PHE A 372 36.67 -11.91 15.46
CA PHE A 372 35.36 -11.32 15.21
C PHE A 372 34.90 -10.49 16.42
N ASN A 373 34.68 -9.21 16.19
CA ASN A 373 34.27 -8.26 17.22
C ASN A 373 32.82 -7.87 17.08
N PHE A 374 32.10 -7.82 18.18
CA PHE A 374 30.73 -7.34 18.29
C PHE A 374 30.54 -6.57 19.61
N GLU A 375 29.48 -5.79 19.67
CA GLU A 375 29.15 -4.96 20.83
C GLU A 375 28.90 -5.81 22.08
N ALA A 376 29.38 -5.37 23.23
CA ALA A 376 29.23 -6.09 24.50
C ALA A 376 27.77 -6.34 24.84
N GLY A 377 27.43 -7.58 25.17
CA GLY A 377 26.06 -8.02 25.44
C GLY A 377 25.28 -8.48 24.22
N MET A 378 25.90 -8.48 23.02
CA MET A 378 25.30 -8.96 21.77
C MET A 378 25.60 -10.43 21.48
N ASP A 379 26.02 -11.22 22.47
CA ASP A 379 26.41 -12.64 22.33
C ASP A 379 25.34 -13.49 21.65
N ASN A 380 24.10 -13.30 22.06
CA ASN A 380 22.93 -14.06 21.58
C ASN A 380 22.14 -13.36 20.46
N TYR A 381 22.70 -12.33 19.85
CA TYR A 381 22.13 -11.72 18.65
C TYR A 381 22.63 -12.44 17.41
N PRO A 382 21.86 -12.42 16.30
CA PRO A 382 22.30 -13.07 15.07
C PRO A 382 23.59 -12.45 14.55
N VAL A 383 24.48 -13.27 14.04
CA VAL A 383 25.66 -12.76 13.32
C VAL A 383 25.23 -12.17 11.98
N VAL A 384 25.74 -10.99 11.68
CA VAL A 384 25.70 -10.39 10.34
C VAL A 384 27.07 -10.53 9.72
N THR A 385 27.16 -11.16 8.55
CA THR A 385 28.45 -11.53 7.95
C THR A 385 28.36 -11.55 6.42
N THR A 386 29.44 -11.97 5.75
CA THR A 386 29.47 -12.17 4.29
C THR A 386 29.13 -13.61 3.93
N LYS A 387 28.74 -13.86 2.66
CA LYS A 387 28.49 -15.24 2.18
C LYS A 387 29.77 -16.08 2.22
N GLU A 388 30.90 -15.48 1.93
CA GLU A 388 32.20 -16.16 2.00
C GLU A 388 32.49 -16.67 3.41
N ASP A 389 32.29 -15.85 4.43
CA ASP A 389 32.53 -16.22 5.82
C ASP A 389 31.45 -17.20 6.32
N ALA A 390 30.22 -17.12 5.84
CA ALA A 390 29.19 -18.11 6.11
C ALA A 390 29.58 -19.51 5.59
N LEU A 391 30.15 -19.58 4.39
CA LEU A 391 30.65 -20.84 3.81
C LEU A 391 31.86 -21.37 4.58
N LYS A 392 32.77 -20.51 5.01
CA LYS A 392 33.92 -20.89 5.87
C LYS A 392 33.41 -21.42 7.21
N TYR A 393 32.39 -20.78 7.79
CA TYR A 393 31.81 -21.18 9.06
C TYR A 393 31.22 -22.60 9.01
N VAL A 394 30.37 -22.91 8.02
CA VAL A 394 29.77 -24.26 7.91
C VAL A 394 30.82 -25.33 7.61
N LYS A 395 31.90 -25.01 6.87
CA LYS A 395 33.01 -25.91 6.64
C LYS A 395 33.79 -26.17 7.93
N TRP A 396 34.08 -25.12 8.71
CA TRP A 396 34.74 -25.25 10.02
C TRP A 396 33.86 -26.10 10.97
N LEU A 397 32.56 -25.85 11.02
CA LEU A 397 31.63 -26.58 11.86
C LEU A 397 31.58 -28.08 11.49
N SER A 398 31.65 -28.37 10.20
CA SER A 398 31.73 -29.75 9.69
C SER A 398 33.02 -30.44 10.15
N ASN A 399 34.15 -29.76 10.04
CA ASN A 399 35.46 -30.29 10.47
C ASN A 399 35.53 -30.50 11.99
N LEU A 400 34.97 -29.56 12.76
CA LEU A 400 34.96 -29.62 14.23
C LEU A 400 34.13 -30.80 14.73
N THR A 401 32.98 -31.06 14.12
CA THR A 401 32.00 -32.04 14.62
C THR A 401 32.10 -33.41 13.97
N GLY A 402 32.80 -33.51 12.83
CA GLY A 402 32.80 -34.72 12.00
C GLY A 402 31.44 -35.01 11.33
N LYS A 403 30.53 -34.05 11.34
CA LYS A 403 29.21 -34.13 10.68
C LYS A 403 29.17 -33.13 9.53
N LYS A 404 28.36 -33.40 8.51
CA LYS A 404 28.24 -32.50 7.37
C LYS A 404 27.29 -31.35 7.70
N TYR A 405 27.80 -30.12 7.70
CA TYR A 405 27.03 -28.90 7.81
C TYR A 405 27.13 -28.09 6.50
N ARG A 406 26.04 -27.46 6.12
CA ARG A 406 25.97 -26.59 4.94
C ARG A 406 24.98 -25.45 5.14
N LEU A 407 24.94 -24.51 4.20
CA LEU A 407 23.85 -23.55 4.08
C LEU A 407 22.59 -24.28 3.54
N PRO A 408 21.39 -23.77 3.80
CA PRO A 408 20.17 -24.28 3.18
C PRO A 408 20.21 -24.15 1.66
N THR A 409 19.54 -25.06 0.95
CA THR A 409 19.27 -24.87 -0.48
C THR A 409 18.12 -23.89 -0.67
N SER A 410 18.03 -23.29 -1.86
CA SER A 410 16.93 -22.40 -2.20
C SER A 410 15.54 -23.01 -2.05
N GLU A 411 15.41 -24.30 -2.36
CA GLU A 411 14.15 -25.01 -2.20
C GLU A 411 13.79 -25.19 -0.72
N GLU A 412 14.75 -25.58 0.11
CA GLU A 412 14.57 -25.69 1.56
C GLU A 412 14.18 -24.35 2.16
N GLY A 413 14.89 -23.29 1.79
CA GLY A 413 14.63 -21.95 2.26
C GLY A 413 13.24 -21.43 1.87
N LYS A 414 12.88 -21.52 0.60
CA LYS A 414 11.55 -21.11 0.10
C LYS A 414 10.42 -21.84 0.85
N ASN A 415 10.58 -23.14 1.10
CA ASN A 415 9.58 -23.92 1.83
C ASN A 415 9.47 -23.47 3.30
N LEU A 416 10.58 -23.22 3.98
CA LEU A 416 10.62 -22.75 5.36
C LEU A 416 10.01 -21.35 5.49
N HIS A 417 10.44 -20.42 4.65
CA HIS A 417 9.91 -19.03 4.67
C HIS A 417 8.44 -18.96 4.29
N LYS A 418 7.96 -19.85 3.41
CA LYS A 418 6.53 -19.95 3.09
C LYS A 418 5.67 -20.34 4.30
N LEU A 419 6.22 -21.10 5.24
CA LEU A 419 5.54 -21.41 6.50
C LEU A 419 5.55 -20.21 7.46
N ALA A 420 6.65 -19.47 7.51
CA ALA A 420 6.76 -18.25 8.31
C ALA A 420 5.83 -17.14 7.80
N HIS A 421 5.54 -17.06 6.51
CA HIS A 421 4.59 -16.09 5.94
C HIS A 421 3.20 -16.14 6.57
N LYS A 422 2.72 -17.31 6.96
CA LYS A 422 1.42 -17.45 7.65
C LYS A 422 1.44 -16.84 9.06
N ALA A 423 2.62 -16.65 9.65
CA ALA A 423 2.83 -16.09 10.97
C ALA A 423 3.40 -14.66 10.94
N ALA A 424 3.73 -14.13 9.78
CA ALA A 424 4.58 -12.96 9.53
C ALA A 424 4.15 -11.63 10.19
N ALA A 425 2.89 -11.46 10.55
CA ALA A 425 2.44 -10.25 11.26
C ALA A 425 3.09 -10.05 12.65
N LYS A 426 3.92 -11.00 13.11
CA LYS A 426 4.55 -11.01 14.43
C LYS A 426 6.08 -11.18 14.39
N GLU A 427 6.64 -11.20 13.19
CA GLU A 427 8.08 -11.31 13.01
C GLU A 427 8.78 -9.96 13.09
N ASN A 428 10.07 -9.97 13.39
CA ASN A 428 10.89 -8.75 13.52
C ASN A 428 11.23 -8.19 12.12
N THR A 429 10.33 -7.39 11.57
CA THR A 429 10.46 -6.68 10.29
C THR A 429 10.16 -5.20 10.46
N LEU A 430 10.50 -4.37 9.49
CA LEU A 430 10.16 -2.95 9.54
C LEU A 430 8.64 -2.73 9.62
N ASN A 431 7.85 -3.52 8.92
CA ASN A 431 6.38 -3.43 8.99
C ASN A 431 5.83 -3.72 10.39
N TYR A 432 6.43 -4.66 11.11
CA TYR A 432 6.06 -4.94 12.50
C TYR A 432 6.31 -3.72 13.40
N TRP A 433 7.47 -3.09 13.26
CA TRP A 433 7.85 -1.95 14.09
C TRP A 433 7.10 -0.67 13.74
N ALA A 434 6.84 -0.45 12.48
CA ALA A 434 6.00 0.66 12.05
C ALA A 434 4.55 0.52 12.52
N GLY A 435 4.09 -0.73 12.77
CA GLY A 435 2.70 -1.02 13.09
C GLY A 435 1.74 -0.93 11.90
N TYR A 436 2.30 -0.76 10.68
CA TYR A 436 1.57 -0.68 9.42
C TYR A 436 2.49 -1.11 8.26
N PRO A 437 1.95 -1.45 7.09
CA PRO A 437 2.75 -1.69 5.91
C PRO A 437 3.49 -0.43 5.47
N ILE A 438 4.83 -0.52 5.47
CA ILE A 438 5.70 0.57 5.04
C ILE A 438 5.70 0.63 3.52
N THR A 439 5.81 1.84 2.97
CA THR A 439 6.01 2.06 1.54
C THR A 439 7.50 2.09 1.19
N ILE A 440 7.82 1.90 -0.09
CA ILE A 440 9.21 1.96 -0.57
C ILE A 440 9.86 3.31 -0.26
N ASP A 441 9.12 4.40 -0.37
CA ASP A 441 9.61 5.74 -0.06
C ASP A 441 10.00 5.87 1.41
N GLU A 442 9.25 5.24 2.30
CA GLU A 442 9.50 5.29 3.74
C GLU A 442 10.72 4.47 4.18
N ILE A 443 11.11 3.43 3.42
CA ILE A 443 12.28 2.60 3.75
C ILE A 443 13.53 3.47 3.86
N SER A 444 13.73 4.37 2.91
CA SER A 444 14.90 5.24 2.90
C SER A 444 14.93 6.16 4.13
N GLU A 445 13.79 6.72 4.51
CA GLU A 445 13.67 7.57 5.70
C GLU A 445 13.90 6.78 7.00
N PHE A 446 13.34 5.58 7.12
CA PHE A 446 13.58 4.69 8.26
C PHE A 446 15.05 4.32 8.37
N ASN A 447 15.66 3.91 7.28
CA ASN A 447 17.05 3.52 7.25
C ASN A 447 17.98 4.68 7.66
N LYS A 448 17.69 5.89 7.19
CA LYS A 448 18.41 7.10 7.60
C LYS A 448 18.28 7.34 9.11
N LYS A 449 17.07 7.24 9.65
CA LYS A 449 16.81 7.41 11.09
C LYS A 449 17.53 6.36 11.94
N VAL A 450 17.54 5.11 11.50
CA VAL A 450 18.27 4.04 12.19
C VAL A 450 19.78 4.33 12.22
N GLN A 451 20.34 4.79 11.09
CA GLN A 451 21.74 5.19 11.02
C GLN A 451 22.05 6.38 11.93
N GLU A 452 21.22 7.42 11.94
CA GLU A 452 21.37 8.59 12.81
C GLU A 452 21.34 8.21 14.29
N LEU A 453 20.52 7.24 14.66
CA LEU A 453 20.33 6.80 16.04
C LEU A 453 21.39 5.77 16.48
N LYS A 454 22.23 5.29 15.57
CA LYS A 454 23.26 4.26 15.80
C LYS A 454 22.71 3.03 16.54
N SER A 455 21.50 2.61 16.18
CA SER A 455 20.78 1.50 16.80
C SER A 455 20.71 0.30 15.87
N HIS A 456 20.67 -0.90 16.45
CA HIS A 456 20.40 -2.13 15.73
C HIS A 456 18.90 -2.45 15.76
N LEU A 457 18.36 -2.93 14.63
CA LEU A 457 16.95 -3.32 14.51
C LEU A 457 16.74 -4.80 14.81
N PHE A 458 17.73 -5.64 14.63
CA PHE A 458 17.63 -7.06 14.96
C PHE A 458 17.62 -7.27 16.48
N LYS A 459 17.02 -8.36 16.90
CA LYS A 459 16.86 -8.76 18.28
C LYS A 459 17.66 -10.01 18.60
N LYS A 460 17.80 -10.30 19.89
CA LYS A 460 18.26 -11.57 20.39
C LYS A 460 17.46 -12.71 19.75
N VAL A 461 18.14 -13.76 19.27
CA VAL A 461 17.49 -14.93 18.65
C VAL A 461 16.47 -15.56 19.60
N GLY A 462 15.40 -16.10 19.03
CA GLY A 462 14.32 -16.72 19.82
C GLY A 462 13.44 -15.75 20.62
N LYS A 463 13.53 -14.43 20.37
CA LYS A 463 12.68 -13.43 21.03
C LYS A 463 11.24 -13.47 20.52
N ASN A 464 11.07 -13.80 19.26
CA ASN A 464 9.76 -13.89 18.62
C ASN A 464 9.16 -15.31 18.78
N LYS A 465 7.89 -15.45 18.42
CA LYS A 465 7.21 -16.74 18.48
C LYS A 465 7.76 -17.70 17.43
N ALA A 466 8.04 -18.95 17.84
CA ALA A 466 8.50 -19.98 16.91
C ALA A 466 7.49 -20.29 15.79
N THR A 467 8.01 -20.57 14.62
CA THR A 467 7.27 -21.20 13.52
C THR A 467 7.33 -22.73 13.69
N LYS A 468 6.19 -23.39 13.69
CA LYS A 468 6.14 -24.87 13.70
C LYS A 468 6.42 -25.42 12.30
N VAL A 469 7.43 -26.29 12.21
CA VAL A 469 7.79 -27.00 10.99
C VAL A 469 7.82 -28.50 11.31
N GLY A 470 6.75 -29.22 10.97
CA GLY A 470 6.50 -30.54 11.52
C GLY A 470 6.30 -30.46 13.04
N ASP A 471 7.07 -31.27 13.78
CA ASP A 471 7.09 -31.26 15.25
C ASP A 471 8.12 -30.30 15.83
N ALA A 472 8.96 -29.70 15.01
CA ALA A 472 10.00 -28.78 15.44
C ALA A 472 9.51 -27.34 15.58
N GLU A 473 10.06 -26.63 16.54
CA GLU A 473 9.91 -25.20 16.71
C GLU A 473 11.20 -24.51 16.24
N ILE A 474 11.07 -23.66 15.20
CA ILE A 474 12.15 -22.89 14.61
C ILE A 474 11.83 -21.41 14.75
N TYR A 475 12.80 -20.63 15.19
CA TYR A 475 12.62 -19.22 15.52
C TYR A 475 13.18 -18.32 14.42
N ASP A 476 12.61 -17.13 14.33
CA ASP A 476 13.08 -16.00 13.51
C ASP A 476 13.15 -16.30 11.99
N LEU A 477 12.31 -17.23 11.49
CA LEU A 477 12.28 -17.60 10.06
C LEU A 477 11.71 -16.50 9.15
N GLY A 478 10.89 -15.60 9.65
CA GLY A 478 10.19 -14.58 8.85
C GLY A 478 10.70 -13.16 9.08
N GLY A 479 11.82 -12.98 9.76
CA GLY A 479 12.35 -11.66 10.08
C GLY A 479 13.68 -11.71 10.82
N ASN A 480 14.04 -10.67 11.52
CA ASN A 480 15.26 -10.47 12.27
C ASN A 480 16.48 -10.25 11.37
N VAL A 481 17.13 -11.29 10.83
CA VAL A 481 18.09 -11.18 9.72
C VAL A 481 17.65 -12.09 8.57
N ALA A 482 17.91 -11.66 7.33
CA ALA A 482 17.81 -12.54 6.18
C ALA A 482 18.94 -13.58 6.22
N GLU A 483 18.84 -14.66 5.49
CA GLU A 483 19.75 -15.77 5.61
C GLU A 483 20.41 -16.10 4.27
N TYR A 484 21.71 -16.48 4.33
CA TYR A 484 22.40 -17.01 3.18
C TYR A 484 21.97 -18.45 2.87
N PHE A 485 21.70 -18.68 1.58
CA PHE A 485 21.50 -19.98 0.99
C PHE A 485 22.59 -20.28 -0.04
N ASP A 486 22.57 -21.48 -0.58
CA ASP A 486 23.55 -21.93 -1.57
C ASP A 486 23.62 -21.00 -2.80
N ASP A 487 22.50 -20.51 -3.30
CA ASP A 487 22.40 -19.67 -4.52
C ASP A 487 21.99 -18.21 -4.28
N GLY A 488 21.66 -17.80 -3.05
CA GLY A 488 21.18 -16.45 -2.81
C GLY A 488 20.99 -16.07 -1.35
N ILE A 489 20.13 -15.09 -1.15
CA ILE A 489 19.68 -14.60 0.16
C ILE A 489 18.16 -14.73 0.17
N TYR A 490 17.61 -15.28 1.24
CA TYR A 490 16.18 -15.44 1.41
C TYR A 490 15.72 -14.97 2.78
N GLY A 491 14.43 -14.71 2.90
CA GLY A 491 13.83 -14.19 4.12
C GLY A 491 13.86 -12.67 4.19
N TYR A 492 13.29 -12.18 5.26
CA TYR A 492 13.23 -10.73 5.55
C TYR A 492 14.06 -10.43 6.77
N SER A 493 14.55 -9.21 6.85
CA SER A 493 15.27 -8.73 8.03
C SER A 493 14.46 -7.65 8.76
N ALA A 494 14.93 -7.32 9.95
CA ALA A 494 14.41 -6.17 10.68
C ALA A 494 14.64 -4.83 9.93
N TYR A 495 15.52 -4.84 8.94
CA TYR A 495 15.89 -3.68 8.12
C TYR A 495 15.06 -3.58 6.83
N ASP A 496 14.34 -4.62 6.47
CA ASP A 496 13.53 -4.70 5.25
C ASP A 496 12.03 -4.65 5.59
N PHE A 497 11.24 -4.15 4.66
CA PHE A 497 9.81 -4.30 4.76
C PHE A 497 9.36 -5.65 4.18
N TYR A 498 8.22 -6.11 4.66
CA TYR A 498 7.65 -7.37 4.23
C TYR A 498 6.67 -7.16 3.07
N ASP A 499 7.00 -7.70 1.89
CA ASP A 499 6.08 -7.83 0.75
C ASP A 499 5.92 -9.31 0.38
N VAL A 500 4.72 -9.84 0.58
CA VAL A 500 4.40 -11.25 0.27
C VAL A 500 4.54 -11.63 -1.20
N ASN A 501 4.52 -10.66 -2.09
CA ASN A 501 4.40 -10.90 -3.53
C ASN A 501 5.64 -10.56 -4.33
N ASN A 502 6.62 -9.90 -3.74
CA ASN A 502 7.76 -9.41 -4.50
C ASN A 502 9.06 -9.35 -3.67
N ASN A 503 9.75 -10.49 -3.58
CA ASN A 503 11.06 -10.56 -2.96
C ASN A 503 12.13 -9.78 -3.72
N ASP A 504 11.94 -9.52 -5.02
CA ASP A 504 12.93 -8.89 -5.89
C ASP A 504 13.11 -7.38 -5.61
N LEU A 505 12.16 -6.77 -4.90
CA LEU A 505 12.20 -5.35 -4.51
C LEU A 505 12.88 -5.11 -3.16
N ILE A 506 13.21 -6.18 -2.44
CA ILE A 506 13.75 -6.10 -1.08
C ILE A 506 15.24 -6.41 -1.13
N THR A 507 16.05 -5.42 -0.79
CA THR A 507 17.48 -5.61 -0.55
C THR A 507 17.72 -5.67 0.93
N SER A 508 18.09 -6.85 1.45
CA SER A 508 18.45 -6.98 2.86
C SER A 508 19.84 -6.44 3.13
N LYS A 509 19.96 -5.62 4.18
CA LYS A 509 21.25 -5.16 4.71
C LYS A 509 21.73 -6.00 5.89
N TYR A 510 20.82 -6.75 6.51
CA TYR A 510 21.15 -7.66 7.60
C TYR A 510 21.01 -9.10 7.12
N VAL A 511 22.15 -9.73 6.84
CA VAL A 511 22.19 -11.11 6.35
C VAL A 511 23.03 -11.94 7.29
N GLY A 512 22.41 -12.98 7.82
CA GLY A 512 22.99 -13.92 8.77
C GLY A 512 23.13 -15.34 8.22
N ILE A 513 23.25 -16.29 9.12
CA ILE A 513 23.46 -17.70 8.81
C ILE A 513 22.44 -18.53 9.57
N ARG A 514 21.80 -19.47 8.86
CA ARG A 514 21.16 -20.65 9.45
C ARG A 514 21.80 -21.90 8.87
N VAL A 515 22.06 -22.88 9.70
CA VAL A 515 22.77 -24.10 9.26
C VAL A 515 21.82 -25.25 8.98
N ILE A 516 22.16 -26.08 8.02
CA ILE A 516 21.62 -27.41 7.82
C ILE A 516 22.69 -28.43 8.23
N LYS A 517 22.27 -29.49 8.94
CA LYS A 517 23.10 -30.63 9.29
C LYS A 517 22.52 -31.87 8.63
N GLU A 518 23.35 -32.60 7.87
CA GLU A 518 23.06 -33.87 7.24
C GLU A 518 23.53 -35.07 8.07
#